data_62c601e7c6b5c4e3624067abf35dc30f
#
_entry.id   62c601e7c6b5c4e3624067abf35dc30f
#
_cell.length_a   1.000
_cell.length_b   1.000
_cell.length_c   1.000
_cell.angle_alpha   90.00
_cell.angle_beta   90.00
_cell.angle_gamma   90.00
#
_symmetry.space_group_name_H-M   'P 1'
#
loop_
_entity.id
_entity.type
_entity.pdbx_description
1 polymer ?
#
loop_
_entity_poly.entity_id
_entity_poly.type
_entity_poly.pdbx_seq_one_letter_code
_entity_poly.pdbx_strand_id
1 'polypeptide(L)'
;MLNYDFMQNAFIAGTIVAIMAGYIGVFVMARNMSFISHTLSHVGFAGAAFAVFLGINPIYGLLIFTITMSYLVGHLSVKAFRREATVSVMLGIFLGLGLLFLSLTPKSTSYVNNILFGSVVSITRDDVKLIFTLAIAVILLLSIFYRKIKFDSFDAIGARALGLNGKFISIFFLVLLSVATSITVPVVGALLMFVLLTIPASAARYLTNKVGLMIVISISFALIGTWAGITLSYYTSLPTTFFIATIEAIFYFASLGYYNLKRK
;
A
#
# COMPACT_ATOMS: atom_id res chain seq x y z
N MET A 1 -8.16 -12.53 23.59
CA MET A 1 -7.80 -12.13 22.23
C MET A 1 -6.29 -12.31 21.96
N LEU A 2 -5.41 -11.67 22.71
CA LEU A 2 -3.95 -11.73 22.50
C LEU A 2 -3.27 -13.04 22.90
N ASN A 3 -3.98 -14.02 23.43
CA ASN A 3 -3.45 -15.35 23.76
C ASN A 3 -3.34 -16.29 22.55
N TYR A 4 -3.90 -15.91 21.42
CA TYR A 4 -3.83 -16.70 20.19
C TYR A 4 -2.67 -16.22 19.31
N ASP A 5 -1.81 -17.14 18.88
CA ASP A 5 -0.63 -16.82 18.06
C ASP A 5 -0.96 -16.07 16.77
N PHE A 6 -2.05 -16.46 16.08
CA PHE A 6 -2.48 -15.79 14.87
C PHE A 6 -2.89 -14.32 15.10
N MET A 7 -3.50 -14.02 16.27
CA MET A 7 -3.86 -12.64 16.62
C MET A 7 -2.62 -11.80 16.93
N GLN A 8 -1.63 -12.36 17.63
CA GLN A 8 -0.36 -11.67 17.87
C GLN A 8 0.33 -11.35 16.54
N ASN A 9 0.41 -12.32 15.63
CA ASN A 9 0.98 -12.11 14.29
C ASN A 9 0.23 -11.04 13.52
N ALA A 10 -1.09 -11.03 13.58
CA ALA A 10 -1.95 -10.05 12.94
C ALA A 10 -1.72 -8.63 13.46
N PHE A 11 -1.66 -8.45 14.78
CA PHE A 11 -1.38 -7.13 15.38
C PHE A 11 0.02 -6.65 15.07
N ILE A 12 1.03 -7.52 15.11
CA ILE A 12 2.41 -7.16 14.76
C ILE A 12 2.50 -6.77 13.29
N ALA A 13 2.01 -7.63 12.39
CA ALA A 13 2.03 -7.35 10.95
C ALA A 13 1.21 -6.10 10.60
N GLY A 14 0.01 -5.96 11.17
CA GLY A 14 -0.85 -4.80 10.98
C GLY A 14 -0.21 -3.50 11.45
N THR A 15 0.49 -3.52 12.62
CA THR A 15 1.23 -2.36 13.12
C THR A 15 2.35 -1.94 12.16
N ILE A 16 3.15 -2.88 11.70
CA ILE A 16 4.26 -2.64 10.78
C ILE A 16 3.75 -2.04 9.48
N VAL A 17 2.71 -2.66 8.92
CA VAL A 17 2.07 -2.22 7.67
C VAL A 17 1.45 -0.83 7.83
N ALA A 18 0.74 -0.56 8.94
CA ALA A 18 0.11 0.75 9.18
C ALA A 18 1.15 1.88 9.28
N ILE A 19 2.27 1.66 9.98
CA ILE A 19 3.36 2.63 10.07
C ILE A 19 3.95 2.90 8.67
N MET A 20 4.27 1.85 7.93
CA MET A 20 4.83 1.97 6.59
C MET A 20 3.84 2.64 5.63
N ALA A 21 2.58 2.20 5.61
CA ALA A 21 1.55 2.74 4.73
C ALA A 21 1.24 4.22 5.03
N GLY A 22 1.11 4.58 6.31
CA GLY A 22 0.92 5.97 6.72
C GLY A 22 2.08 6.88 6.32
N TYR A 23 3.32 6.38 6.36
CA TYR A 23 4.49 7.14 5.94
C TYR A 23 4.55 7.33 4.42
N ILE A 24 4.51 6.23 3.65
CA ILE A 24 4.62 6.31 2.18
C ILE A 24 3.39 6.96 1.56
N GLY A 25 2.21 6.80 2.16
CA GLY A 25 0.94 7.32 1.71
C GLY A 25 0.93 8.85 1.53
N VAL A 26 1.61 9.59 2.41
CA VAL A 26 1.77 11.05 2.28
C VAL A 26 2.44 11.43 0.95
N PHE A 27 3.45 10.68 0.53
CA PHE A 27 4.12 10.92 -0.76
C PHE A 27 3.32 10.37 -1.94
N VAL A 28 2.57 9.29 -1.78
CA VAL A 28 1.62 8.79 -2.79
C VAL A 28 0.61 9.88 -3.14
N MET A 29 0.03 10.51 -2.12
CA MET A 29 -0.93 11.61 -2.29
C MET A 29 -0.27 12.86 -2.89
N ALA A 30 0.91 13.26 -2.39
CA ALA A 30 1.62 14.43 -2.89
C ALA A 30 2.03 14.32 -4.37
N ARG A 31 2.30 13.09 -4.85
CA ARG A 31 2.70 12.78 -6.24
C ARG A 31 1.53 12.42 -7.16
N ASN A 32 0.28 12.44 -6.66
CA ASN A 32 -0.91 11.98 -7.39
C ASN A 32 -0.73 10.55 -7.94
N MET A 33 -0.17 9.65 -7.14
CA MET A 33 0.11 8.26 -7.51
C MET A 33 -0.91 7.26 -6.93
N SER A 34 -2.06 7.74 -6.46
CA SER A 34 -3.11 6.90 -5.86
C SER A 34 -3.62 5.83 -6.82
N PHE A 35 -3.83 6.18 -8.10
CA PHE A 35 -4.26 5.22 -9.11
C PHE A 35 -3.19 4.15 -9.39
N ILE A 36 -1.91 4.51 -9.34
CA ILE A 36 -0.81 3.55 -9.50
C ILE A 36 -0.77 2.59 -8.31
N SER A 37 -0.94 3.08 -7.09
CA SER A 37 -0.95 2.20 -5.91
C SER A 37 -2.11 1.20 -5.95
N HIS A 38 -3.28 1.62 -6.41
CA HIS A 38 -4.42 0.73 -6.66
C HIS A 38 -4.09 -0.33 -7.72
N THR A 39 -3.51 0.08 -8.84
CA THR A 39 -3.11 -0.85 -9.90
C THR A 39 -2.06 -1.86 -9.43
N LEU A 40 -1.08 -1.42 -8.65
CA LEU A 40 -0.05 -2.29 -8.09
C LEU A 40 -0.62 -3.41 -7.21
N SER A 41 -1.72 -3.16 -6.48
CA SER A 41 -2.37 -4.22 -5.70
C SER A 41 -2.96 -5.33 -6.58
N HIS A 42 -3.56 -4.98 -7.70
CA HIS A 42 -4.08 -5.95 -8.66
C HIS A 42 -2.98 -6.69 -9.43
N VAL A 43 -1.89 -5.99 -9.78
CA VAL A 43 -0.70 -6.63 -10.36
C VAL A 43 -0.06 -7.57 -9.35
N GLY A 44 -0.02 -7.19 -8.08
CA GLY A 44 0.42 -8.05 -7.00
C GLY A 44 -0.41 -9.33 -6.89
N PHE A 45 -1.73 -9.22 -6.99
CA PHE A 45 -2.61 -10.38 -7.05
C PHE A 45 -2.23 -11.36 -8.18
N ALA A 46 -1.96 -10.84 -9.39
CA ALA A 46 -1.50 -11.67 -10.50
C ALA A 46 -0.16 -12.36 -10.21
N GLY A 47 0.77 -11.65 -9.56
CA GLY A 47 2.05 -12.20 -9.12
C GLY A 47 1.88 -13.29 -8.06
N ALA A 48 0.97 -13.10 -7.12
CA ALA A 48 0.65 -14.12 -6.12
C ALA A 48 0.03 -15.38 -6.76
N ALA A 49 -0.90 -15.21 -7.72
CA ALA A 49 -1.47 -16.33 -8.47
C ALA A 49 -0.39 -17.12 -9.24
N PHE A 50 0.55 -16.42 -9.86
CA PHE A 50 1.71 -17.02 -10.53
C PHE A 50 2.60 -17.81 -9.55
N ALA A 51 2.89 -17.24 -8.39
CA ALA A 51 3.70 -17.93 -7.37
C ALA A 51 3.03 -19.20 -6.85
N VAL A 52 1.71 -19.14 -6.62
CA VAL A 52 0.91 -20.32 -6.21
C VAL A 52 0.93 -21.40 -7.29
N PHE A 53 0.82 -21.01 -8.57
CA PHE A 53 0.95 -21.93 -9.70
C PHE A 53 2.31 -22.65 -9.71
N LEU A 54 3.40 -21.93 -9.39
CA LEU A 54 4.75 -22.51 -9.27
C LEU A 54 5.00 -23.25 -7.95
N GLY A 55 4.10 -23.18 -6.97
CA GLY A 55 4.28 -23.78 -5.66
C GLY A 55 5.27 -23.06 -4.75
N ILE A 56 5.55 -21.78 -5.01
CA ILE A 56 6.45 -20.93 -4.19
C ILE A 56 5.65 -19.95 -3.33
N ASN A 57 6.33 -19.32 -2.34
CA ASN A 57 5.67 -18.35 -1.46
C ASN A 57 5.13 -17.17 -2.28
N PRO A 58 3.85 -16.82 -2.14
CA PRO A 58 3.18 -15.76 -2.89
C PRO A 58 3.81 -14.39 -2.77
N ILE A 59 4.47 -14.06 -1.66
CA ILE A 59 5.14 -12.76 -1.47
C ILE A 59 6.22 -12.55 -2.52
N TYR A 60 6.92 -13.58 -2.96
CA TYR A 60 7.91 -13.46 -4.04
C TYR A 60 7.28 -13.10 -5.38
N GLY A 61 6.13 -13.72 -5.71
CA GLY A 61 5.40 -13.36 -6.93
C GLY A 61 4.83 -11.94 -6.88
N LEU A 62 4.29 -11.54 -5.72
CA LEU A 62 3.88 -10.16 -5.46
C LEU A 62 5.02 -9.18 -5.76
N LEU A 63 6.21 -9.41 -5.17
CA LEU A 63 7.39 -8.56 -5.35
C LEU A 63 7.84 -8.49 -6.81
N ILE A 64 8.00 -9.63 -7.47
CA ILE A 64 8.50 -9.68 -8.85
C ILE A 64 7.56 -8.91 -9.78
N PHE A 65 6.26 -9.17 -9.73
CA PHE A 65 5.29 -8.56 -10.62
C PHE A 65 5.12 -7.06 -10.36
N THR A 66 5.01 -6.64 -9.09
CA THR A 66 4.84 -5.23 -8.75
C THR A 66 6.08 -4.40 -9.04
N ILE A 67 7.29 -4.91 -8.78
CA ILE A 67 8.55 -4.23 -9.11
C ILE A 67 8.71 -4.12 -10.63
N THR A 68 8.44 -5.20 -11.37
CA THR A 68 8.48 -5.19 -12.84
C THR A 68 7.52 -4.16 -13.41
N MET A 69 6.27 -4.13 -12.92
CA MET A 69 5.27 -3.14 -13.30
C MET A 69 5.74 -1.71 -13.01
N SER A 70 6.27 -1.46 -11.80
CA SER A 70 6.75 -0.15 -11.40
C SER A 70 7.89 0.35 -12.27
N TYR A 71 8.81 -0.53 -12.63
CA TYR A 71 9.92 -0.22 -13.52
C TYR A 71 9.42 0.13 -14.94
N LEU A 72 8.51 -0.69 -15.49
CA LEU A 72 7.91 -0.46 -16.80
C LEU A 72 7.14 0.86 -16.84
N VAL A 73 6.28 1.13 -15.85
CA VAL A 73 5.54 2.40 -15.75
C VAL A 73 6.51 3.57 -15.60
N GLY A 74 7.55 3.45 -14.79
CA GLY A 74 8.54 4.50 -14.60
C GLY A 74 9.33 4.85 -15.86
N HIS A 75 9.59 3.87 -16.72
CA HIS A 75 10.29 4.07 -17.99
C HIS A 75 9.39 4.51 -19.14
N LEU A 76 8.21 3.91 -19.29
CA LEU A 76 7.29 4.16 -20.42
C LEU A 76 6.51 5.47 -20.25
N SER A 77 6.30 5.94 -19.02
CA SER A 77 5.45 7.09 -18.71
C SER A 77 6.23 8.40 -18.67
N VAL A 78 6.58 8.96 -19.79
CA VAL A 78 7.30 10.24 -19.86
C VAL A 78 6.36 11.45 -19.65
N LYS A 79 5.07 11.34 -19.99
CA LYS A 79 4.05 12.40 -19.84
C LYS A 79 2.88 11.91 -18.98
N ALA A 80 2.31 12.79 -18.14
CA ALA A 80 1.22 12.45 -17.22
C ALA A 80 0.03 11.76 -17.90
N PHE A 81 -0.43 12.25 -19.04
CA PHE A 81 -1.54 11.69 -19.82
C PHE A 81 -1.25 10.25 -20.33
N ARG A 82 -0.01 10.00 -20.79
CA ARG A 82 0.40 8.65 -21.21
C ARG A 82 0.57 7.70 -20.03
N ARG A 83 0.76 8.24 -18.83
CA ARG A 83 0.94 7.45 -17.60
C ARG A 83 -0.33 6.68 -17.23
N GLU A 84 -1.50 7.32 -17.23
CA GLU A 84 -2.77 6.66 -16.91
C GLU A 84 -3.14 5.59 -17.94
N ALA A 85 -3.00 5.88 -19.23
CA ALA A 85 -3.24 4.90 -20.28
C ALA A 85 -2.28 3.68 -20.16
N THR A 86 -0.99 3.93 -19.93
CA THR A 86 0.00 2.86 -19.73
C THR A 86 -0.35 2.01 -18.53
N VAL A 87 -0.72 2.63 -17.41
CA VAL A 87 -1.10 1.91 -16.18
C VAL A 87 -2.36 1.08 -16.41
N SER A 88 -3.36 1.59 -17.13
CA SER A 88 -4.60 0.87 -17.45
C SER A 88 -4.36 -0.35 -18.35
N VAL A 89 -3.53 -0.20 -19.38
CA VAL A 89 -3.14 -1.33 -20.25
C VAL A 89 -2.39 -2.40 -19.46
N MET A 90 -1.42 -2.00 -18.65
CA MET A 90 -0.69 -2.93 -17.78
C MET A 90 -1.61 -3.64 -16.79
N LEU A 91 -2.55 -2.91 -16.19
CA LEU A 91 -3.57 -3.51 -15.32
C LEU A 91 -4.34 -4.62 -16.04
N GLY A 92 -4.82 -4.37 -17.26
CA GLY A 92 -5.55 -5.37 -18.05
C GLY A 92 -4.72 -6.61 -18.34
N ILE A 93 -3.45 -6.44 -18.76
CA ILE A 93 -2.53 -7.54 -19.05
C ILE A 93 -2.26 -8.37 -17.78
N PHE A 94 -1.88 -7.72 -16.68
CA PHE A 94 -1.56 -8.44 -15.44
C PHE A 94 -2.79 -9.10 -14.82
N LEU A 95 -3.97 -8.48 -14.86
CA LEU A 95 -5.20 -9.14 -14.41
C LEU A 95 -5.52 -10.37 -15.25
N GLY A 96 -5.41 -10.27 -16.58
CA GLY A 96 -5.58 -11.41 -17.47
C GLY A 96 -4.63 -12.56 -17.16
N LEU A 97 -3.34 -12.25 -16.93
CA LEU A 97 -2.34 -13.23 -16.50
C LEU A 97 -2.69 -13.84 -15.14
N GLY A 98 -3.13 -13.03 -14.18
CA GLY A 98 -3.53 -13.53 -12.86
C GLY A 98 -4.68 -14.53 -12.94
N LEU A 99 -5.72 -14.23 -13.73
CA LEU A 99 -6.84 -15.13 -13.97
C LEU A 99 -6.40 -16.41 -14.70
N LEU A 100 -5.48 -16.29 -15.66
CA LEU A 100 -4.89 -17.46 -16.36
C LEU A 100 -4.18 -18.39 -15.37
N PHE A 101 -3.25 -17.86 -14.56
CA PHE A 101 -2.52 -18.69 -13.60
C PHE A 101 -3.46 -19.30 -12.56
N LEU A 102 -4.49 -18.58 -12.17
CA LEU A 102 -5.50 -19.08 -11.25
C LEU A 102 -6.28 -20.26 -11.85
N SER A 103 -6.68 -20.18 -13.13
CA SER A 103 -7.40 -21.25 -13.82
C SER A 103 -6.55 -22.50 -14.04
N LEU A 104 -5.23 -22.33 -14.13
CA LEU A 104 -4.27 -23.43 -14.28
C LEU A 104 -3.87 -24.07 -12.93
N THR A 105 -4.25 -23.47 -11.80
CA THR A 105 -3.88 -23.98 -10.48
C THR A 105 -4.99 -24.87 -9.92
N PRO A 106 -4.75 -26.19 -9.73
CA PRO A 106 -5.76 -27.12 -9.20
C PRO A 106 -6.11 -26.86 -7.72
N LYS A 107 -5.27 -26.09 -7.02
CA LYS A 107 -5.37 -25.83 -5.57
C LYS A 107 -6.15 -24.56 -5.27
N SER A 108 -7.32 -24.80 -4.72
CA SER A 108 -8.18 -23.93 -3.88
C SER A 108 -8.22 -22.42 -4.17
N THR A 109 -9.35 -22.01 -4.68
CA THR A 109 -9.92 -20.66 -4.64
C THR A 109 -9.80 -19.97 -3.27
N SER A 110 -9.74 -20.70 -2.16
CA SER A 110 -9.59 -20.14 -0.80
C SER A 110 -8.32 -19.31 -0.61
N TYR A 111 -7.18 -19.76 -1.15
CA TYR A 111 -5.93 -19.04 -0.98
C TYR A 111 -5.92 -17.70 -1.74
N VAL A 112 -6.49 -17.70 -2.92
CA VAL A 112 -6.63 -16.51 -3.75
C VAL A 112 -7.62 -15.51 -3.13
N ASN A 113 -8.72 -16.01 -2.58
CA ASN A 113 -9.65 -15.18 -1.84
C ASN A 113 -8.97 -14.52 -0.63
N ASN A 114 -8.08 -15.23 0.07
CA ASN A 114 -7.32 -14.68 1.17
C ASN A 114 -6.38 -13.53 0.72
N ILE A 115 -5.80 -13.60 -0.46
CA ILE A 115 -4.97 -12.51 -0.99
C ILE A 115 -5.83 -11.31 -1.40
N LEU A 116 -7.00 -11.53 -1.99
CA LEU A 116 -7.89 -10.44 -2.41
C LEU A 116 -8.48 -9.68 -1.22
N PHE A 117 -8.99 -10.43 -0.25
CA PHE A 117 -9.70 -9.86 0.90
C PHE A 117 -8.81 -9.64 2.12
N GLY A 118 -7.60 -10.15 2.11
CA GLY A 118 -6.74 -10.23 3.28
C GLY A 118 -7.20 -11.35 4.23
N SER A 119 -6.28 -11.94 4.94
CA SER A 119 -6.60 -12.91 5.98
C SER A 119 -5.65 -12.73 7.16
N VAL A 120 -6.16 -12.07 8.17
CA VAL A 120 -5.48 -11.87 9.44
C VAL A 120 -5.08 -13.22 10.07
N VAL A 121 -5.87 -14.27 9.82
CA VAL A 121 -5.68 -15.62 10.39
C VAL A 121 -4.59 -16.41 9.67
N SER A 122 -4.28 -16.10 8.42
CA SER A 122 -3.34 -16.86 7.60
C SER A 122 -1.88 -16.41 7.71
N ILE A 123 -1.59 -15.35 8.47
CA ILE A 123 -0.24 -14.79 8.60
C ILE A 123 0.61 -15.67 9.51
N THR A 124 1.65 -16.28 8.95
CA THR A 124 2.61 -17.09 9.69
C THR A 124 3.69 -16.21 10.35
N ARG A 125 4.43 -16.78 11.34
CA ARG A 125 5.57 -16.08 11.95
C ARG A 125 6.68 -15.76 10.95
N ASP A 126 6.86 -16.58 9.94
CA ASP A 126 7.89 -16.34 8.91
C ASP A 126 7.46 -15.24 7.95
N ASP A 127 6.16 -15.14 7.63
CA ASP A 127 5.61 -13.99 6.90
C ASP A 127 5.81 -12.69 7.69
N VAL A 128 5.57 -12.70 9.01
CA VAL A 128 5.81 -11.52 9.88
C VAL A 128 7.27 -11.07 9.83
N LYS A 129 8.24 -12.00 9.89
CA LYS A 129 9.68 -11.66 9.78
C LYS A 129 10.00 -11.03 8.43
N LEU A 130 9.48 -11.60 7.33
CA LEU A 130 9.70 -11.10 5.99
C LEU A 130 9.09 -9.70 5.82
N ILE A 131 7.84 -9.52 6.26
CA ILE A 131 7.12 -8.23 6.27
C ILE A 131 7.92 -7.19 7.06
N PHE A 132 8.39 -7.54 8.26
CA PHE A 132 9.19 -6.65 9.12
C PHE A 132 10.48 -6.21 8.44
N THR A 133 11.24 -7.15 7.88
CA THR A 133 12.52 -6.86 7.21
C THR A 133 12.32 -5.93 6.02
N LEU A 134 11.34 -6.22 5.16
CA LEU A 134 11.05 -5.41 3.99
C LEU A 134 10.48 -4.04 4.37
N ALA A 135 9.60 -3.96 5.36
CA ALA A 135 9.04 -2.69 5.84
C ALA A 135 10.12 -1.78 6.43
N ILE A 136 11.04 -2.33 7.23
CA ILE A 136 12.19 -1.56 7.73
C ILE A 136 13.04 -1.06 6.56
N ALA A 137 13.33 -1.88 5.57
CA ALA A 137 14.08 -1.45 4.39
C ALA A 137 13.38 -0.29 3.67
N VAL A 138 12.07 -0.37 3.45
CA VAL A 138 11.27 0.72 2.85
C VAL A 138 11.33 1.99 3.70
N ILE A 139 11.10 1.90 5.01
CA ILE A 139 11.10 3.04 5.93
C ILE A 139 12.49 3.70 5.99
N LEU A 140 13.56 2.90 6.06
CA LEU A 140 14.94 3.39 6.07
C LEU A 140 15.28 4.10 4.75
N LEU A 141 14.97 3.49 3.61
CA LEU A 141 15.22 4.11 2.30
C LEU A 141 14.41 5.39 2.12
N LEU A 142 13.13 5.41 2.52
CA LEU A 142 12.32 6.63 2.53
C LEU A 142 12.94 7.71 3.42
N SER A 143 13.45 7.35 4.60
CA SER A 143 14.05 8.28 5.55
C SER A 143 15.39 8.83 5.06
N ILE A 144 16.26 8.00 4.47
CA ILE A 144 17.53 8.42 3.86
C ILE A 144 17.28 9.40 2.71
N PHE A 145 16.33 9.08 1.84
CA PHE A 145 16.00 9.91 0.69
C PHE A 145 14.90 10.94 0.95
N TYR A 146 14.44 11.09 2.21
CA TYR A 146 13.32 11.94 2.61
C TYR A 146 13.40 13.35 2.04
N ARG A 147 14.55 14.03 2.17
CA ARG A 147 14.71 15.40 1.68
C ARG A 147 14.54 15.49 0.17
N LYS A 148 15.12 14.55 -0.60
CA LYS A 148 15.02 14.53 -2.06
C LYS A 148 13.60 14.20 -2.53
N ILE A 149 12.97 13.18 -1.92
CA ILE A 149 11.60 12.77 -2.22
C ILE A 149 10.61 13.88 -1.87
N LYS A 150 10.74 14.49 -0.68
CA LYS A 150 9.91 15.62 -0.25
C LYS A 150 10.01 16.78 -1.22
N PHE A 151 11.22 17.20 -1.57
CA PHE A 151 11.43 18.34 -2.45
C PHE A 151 10.85 18.08 -3.85
N ASP A 152 11.15 16.95 -4.46
CA ASP A 152 10.60 16.58 -5.78
C ASP A 152 9.07 16.37 -5.76
N SER A 153 8.49 15.97 -4.61
CA SER A 153 7.04 15.73 -4.48
C SER A 153 6.22 17.01 -4.31
N PHE A 154 6.77 18.04 -3.69
CA PHE A 154 6.04 19.28 -3.36
C PHE A 154 6.49 20.48 -4.23
N ASP A 155 7.70 20.45 -4.78
CA ASP A 155 8.24 21.47 -5.69
C ASP A 155 9.14 20.81 -6.74
N ALA A 156 8.51 20.18 -7.73
CA ALA A 156 9.23 19.49 -8.81
C ALA A 156 10.02 20.45 -9.73
N ILE A 157 9.62 21.73 -9.82
CA ILE A 157 10.33 22.73 -10.64
C ILE A 157 11.60 23.15 -9.94
N GLY A 158 11.52 23.53 -8.67
CA GLY A 158 12.67 23.89 -7.85
C GLY A 158 13.66 22.72 -7.68
N ALA A 159 13.16 21.48 -7.56
CA ALA A 159 14.00 20.29 -7.48
C ALA A 159 14.85 20.09 -8.74
N ARG A 160 14.28 20.31 -9.93
CA ARG A 160 15.01 20.26 -11.21
C ARG A 160 16.03 21.40 -11.34
N ALA A 161 15.68 22.60 -10.91
CA ALA A 161 16.58 23.74 -10.92
C ALA A 161 17.84 23.51 -10.07
N LEU A 162 17.72 22.71 -8.99
CA LEU A 162 18.86 22.27 -8.15
C LEU A 162 19.56 20.99 -8.66
N GLY A 163 19.28 20.56 -9.90
CA GLY A 163 19.95 19.42 -10.52
C GLY A 163 19.47 18.06 -10.06
N LEU A 164 18.35 17.96 -9.33
CA LEU A 164 17.78 16.66 -8.95
C LEU A 164 17.18 15.94 -10.17
N ASN A 165 17.59 14.69 -10.36
CA ASN A 165 17.03 13.84 -11.42
C ASN A 165 15.65 13.32 -11.03
N GLY A 166 14.58 14.06 -11.38
CA GLY A 166 13.20 13.71 -11.05
C GLY A 166 12.76 12.35 -11.63
N LYS A 167 13.33 11.92 -12.78
CA LYS A 167 13.05 10.59 -13.35
C LYS A 167 13.56 9.47 -12.42
N PHE A 168 14.80 9.60 -11.95
CA PHE A 168 15.39 8.64 -11.00
C PHE A 168 14.59 8.59 -9.69
N ILE A 169 14.23 9.76 -9.12
CA ILE A 169 13.47 9.85 -7.88
C ILE A 169 12.07 9.23 -8.06
N SER A 170 11.43 9.45 -9.20
CA SER A 170 10.13 8.85 -9.51
C SER A 170 10.19 7.32 -9.63
N ILE A 171 11.18 6.77 -10.35
CA ILE A 171 11.35 5.32 -10.50
C ILE A 171 11.69 4.69 -9.14
N PHE A 172 12.61 5.30 -8.40
CA PHE A 172 12.98 4.86 -7.06
C PHE A 172 11.77 4.82 -6.11
N PHE A 173 10.93 5.88 -6.11
CA PHE A 173 9.73 5.92 -5.32
C PHE A 173 8.69 4.87 -5.75
N LEU A 174 8.53 4.63 -7.05
CA LEU A 174 7.63 3.58 -7.57
C LEU A 174 8.08 2.19 -7.13
N VAL A 175 9.39 1.91 -7.12
CA VAL A 175 9.93 0.64 -6.61
C VAL A 175 9.68 0.51 -5.11
N LEU A 176 9.88 1.56 -4.32
CA LEU A 176 9.54 1.53 -2.89
C LEU A 176 8.04 1.32 -2.66
N LEU A 177 7.19 1.96 -3.47
CA LEU A 177 5.74 1.78 -3.42
C LEU A 177 5.35 0.34 -3.77
N SER A 178 6.00 -0.29 -4.76
CA SER A 178 5.72 -1.68 -5.12
C SER A 178 6.10 -2.66 -4.02
N VAL A 179 7.23 -2.45 -3.35
CA VAL A 179 7.60 -3.27 -2.18
C VAL A 179 6.59 -3.07 -1.04
N ALA A 180 6.22 -1.82 -0.73
CA ALA A 180 5.22 -1.51 0.29
C ALA A 180 3.87 -2.18 -0.03
N THR A 181 3.42 -2.13 -1.29
CA THR A 181 2.21 -2.81 -1.76
C THR A 181 2.29 -4.32 -1.53
N SER A 182 3.40 -4.94 -1.95
CA SER A 182 3.59 -6.39 -1.85
C SER A 182 3.56 -6.90 -0.39
N ILE A 183 4.02 -6.08 0.55
CA ILE A 183 4.00 -6.42 1.97
C ILE A 183 2.59 -6.23 2.57
N THR A 184 1.88 -5.21 2.10
CA THR A 184 0.56 -4.84 2.64
C THR A 184 -0.53 -5.82 2.20
N VAL A 185 -0.47 -6.29 0.94
CA VAL A 185 -1.50 -7.14 0.34
C VAL A 185 -1.80 -8.42 1.13
N PRO A 186 -0.84 -9.21 1.61
CA PRO A 186 -1.13 -10.41 2.40
C PRO A 186 -1.83 -10.12 3.74
N VAL A 187 -1.57 -8.95 4.33
CA VAL A 187 -2.09 -8.56 5.65
C VAL A 187 -3.51 -8.00 5.56
N VAL A 188 -3.71 -7.07 4.64
CA VAL A 188 -4.93 -6.25 4.57
C VAL A 188 -5.81 -6.65 3.38
N GLY A 189 -5.24 -7.33 2.40
CA GLY A 189 -5.88 -7.66 1.13
C GLY A 189 -5.64 -6.65 0.03
N ALA A 190 -5.67 -7.12 -1.21
CA ALA A 190 -5.42 -6.28 -2.39
C ALA A 190 -6.46 -5.15 -2.54
N LEU A 191 -7.71 -5.41 -2.16
CA LEU A 191 -8.80 -4.43 -2.26
C LEU A 191 -8.67 -3.31 -1.23
N LEU A 192 -8.18 -3.59 -0.02
CA LEU A 192 -8.09 -2.59 1.05
C LEU A 192 -6.72 -1.90 1.13
N MET A 193 -5.69 -2.47 0.49
CA MET A 193 -4.35 -1.90 0.49
C MET A 193 -4.36 -0.43 0.00
N PHE A 194 -5.12 -0.14 -1.04
CA PHE A 194 -5.29 1.22 -1.56
C PHE A 194 -5.87 2.18 -0.51
N VAL A 195 -6.87 1.74 0.25
CA VAL A 195 -7.52 2.51 1.33
C VAL A 195 -6.49 2.91 2.38
N LEU A 196 -5.72 1.94 2.89
CA LEU A 196 -4.74 2.17 3.94
C LEU A 196 -3.57 3.07 3.50
N LEU A 197 -3.20 3.03 2.21
CA LEU A 197 -2.16 3.92 1.66
C LEU A 197 -2.63 5.33 1.36
N THR A 198 -3.93 5.55 1.14
CA THR A 198 -4.41 6.84 0.63
C THR A 198 -5.28 7.60 1.61
N ILE A 199 -6.20 6.95 2.32
CA ILE A 199 -7.18 7.64 3.15
C ILE A 199 -6.55 8.29 4.38
N PRO A 200 -5.67 7.64 5.19
CA PRO A 200 -5.04 8.28 6.34
C PRO A 200 -4.22 9.53 5.95
N ALA A 201 -3.48 9.43 4.84
CA ALA A 201 -2.69 10.53 4.32
C ALA A 201 -3.56 11.69 3.80
N SER A 202 -4.68 11.38 3.15
CA SER A 202 -5.65 12.36 2.67
C SER A 202 -6.33 13.09 3.84
N ALA A 203 -6.71 12.34 4.88
CA ALA A 203 -7.28 12.91 6.11
C ALA A 203 -6.28 13.84 6.82
N ALA A 204 -5.01 13.40 6.95
CA ALA A 204 -3.94 14.20 7.55
C ALA A 204 -3.69 15.51 6.80
N ARG A 205 -3.84 15.52 5.47
CA ARG A 205 -3.66 16.73 4.64
C ARG A 205 -4.68 17.84 4.96
N TYR A 206 -5.90 17.49 5.39
CA TYR A 206 -6.88 18.50 5.83
C TYR A 206 -6.51 19.15 7.17
N LEU A 207 -5.74 18.44 8.02
CA LEU A 207 -5.42 18.91 9.35
C LEU A 207 -4.13 19.74 9.40
N THR A 208 -3.18 19.54 8.47
CA THR A 208 -1.89 20.22 8.51
C THR A 208 -1.24 20.36 7.12
N ASN A 209 -0.47 21.46 6.97
CA ASN A 209 0.38 21.71 5.80
C ASN A 209 1.84 21.30 6.03
N LYS A 210 2.22 20.94 7.26
CA LYS A 210 3.59 20.53 7.59
C LYS A 210 3.79 19.04 7.30
N VAL A 211 4.63 18.69 6.32
CA VAL A 211 4.82 17.31 5.85
C VAL A 211 5.18 16.35 6.98
N GLY A 212 6.06 16.73 7.91
CA GLY A 212 6.42 15.88 9.04
C GLY A 212 5.23 15.58 9.97
N LEU A 213 4.40 16.60 10.27
CA LEU A 213 3.20 16.40 11.08
C LEU A 213 2.13 15.59 10.30
N MET A 214 2.03 15.79 9.00
CA MET A 214 1.15 14.99 8.13
C MET A 214 1.50 13.50 8.17
N ILE A 215 2.80 13.16 8.16
CA ILE A 215 3.27 11.76 8.29
C ILE A 215 2.86 11.21 9.67
N VAL A 216 3.08 11.94 10.76
CA VAL A 216 2.71 11.48 12.11
C VAL A 216 1.21 11.25 12.23
N ILE A 217 0.37 12.19 11.77
CA ILE A 217 -1.09 12.06 11.80
C ILE A 217 -1.55 10.88 10.93
N SER A 218 -0.99 10.74 9.72
CA SER A 218 -1.31 9.64 8.81
C SER A 218 -0.99 8.28 9.43
N ILE A 219 0.18 8.13 10.05
CA ILE A 219 0.58 6.91 10.77
C ILE A 219 -0.39 6.65 11.93
N SER A 220 -0.75 7.68 12.70
CA SER A 220 -1.67 7.53 13.84
C SER A 220 -3.05 7.06 13.39
N PHE A 221 -3.60 7.62 12.31
CA PHE A 221 -4.88 7.19 11.76
C PHE A 221 -4.82 5.75 11.26
N ALA A 222 -3.80 5.40 10.47
CA ALA A 222 -3.59 4.04 9.98
C ALA A 222 -3.45 3.02 11.11
N LEU A 223 -2.74 3.35 12.19
CA LEU A 223 -2.61 2.50 13.38
C LEU A 223 -3.94 2.29 14.09
N ILE A 224 -4.66 3.38 14.38
CA ILE A 224 -5.95 3.31 15.07
C ILE A 224 -6.96 2.52 14.23
N GLY A 225 -7.05 2.82 12.92
CA GLY A 225 -7.92 2.12 12.00
C GLY A 225 -7.63 0.62 11.93
N THR A 226 -6.36 0.26 11.83
CA THR A 226 -5.92 -1.15 11.76
C THR A 226 -6.19 -1.87 13.09
N TRP A 227 -5.81 -1.31 14.23
CA TRP A 227 -6.01 -1.95 15.53
C TRP A 227 -7.49 -2.09 15.89
N ALA A 228 -8.27 -1.03 15.71
CA ALA A 228 -9.70 -1.08 15.94
C ALA A 228 -10.39 -2.05 14.96
N GLY A 229 -9.97 -2.06 13.69
CA GLY A 229 -10.50 -2.99 12.69
C GLY A 229 -10.24 -4.46 13.02
N ILE A 230 -9.02 -4.81 13.43
CA ILE A 230 -8.68 -6.18 13.86
C ILE A 230 -9.48 -6.56 15.12
N THR A 231 -9.58 -5.64 16.08
CA THR A 231 -10.32 -5.89 17.34
C THR A 231 -11.81 -6.11 17.09
N LEU A 232 -12.46 -5.24 16.31
CA LEU A 232 -13.88 -5.36 15.99
C LEU A 232 -14.18 -6.62 15.17
N SER A 233 -13.31 -6.96 14.23
CA SER A 233 -13.43 -8.20 13.45
C SER A 233 -13.41 -9.45 14.33
N TYR A 234 -12.56 -9.48 15.34
CA TYR A 234 -12.48 -10.58 16.28
C TYR A 234 -13.79 -10.77 17.07
N TYR A 235 -14.39 -9.69 17.55
CA TYR A 235 -15.64 -9.79 18.36
C TYR A 235 -16.89 -10.01 17.52
N THR A 236 -16.91 -9.55 16.26
CA THR A 236 -18.11 -9.60 15.42
C THR A 236 -18.08 -10.74 14.40
N SER A 237 -16.92 -11.40 14.20
CA SER A 237 -16.70 -12.39 13.13
C SER A 237 -16.98 -11.85 11.72
N LEU A 238 -16.93 -10.51 11.53
CA LEU A 238 -17.08 -9.85 10.24
C LEU A 238 -15.70 -9.54 9.62
N PRO A 239 -15.63 -9.29 8.31
CA PRO A 239 -14.35 -9.04 7.62
C PRO A 239 -13.59 -7.83 8.20
N THR A 240 -12.32 -8.01 8.53
CA THR A 240 -11.42 -6.97 9.07
C THR A 240 -11.35 -5.76 8.14
N THR A 241 -11.37 -6.02 6.82
CA THR A 241 -11.31 -5.02 5.76
C THR A 241 -12.46 -4.01 5.84
N PHE A 242 -13.67 -4.47 6.18
CA PHE A 242 -14.83 -3.60 6.36
C PHE A 242 -14.61 -2.59 7.49
N PHE A 243 -14.15 -3.04 8.65
CA PHE A 243 -13.94 -2.16 9.80
C PHE A 243 -12.82 -1.15 9.55
N ILE A 244 -11.68 -1.60 9.00
CA ILE A 244 -10.57 -0.69 8.68
C ILE A 244 -11.04 0.39 7.71
N ALA A 245 -11.70 0.01 6.60
CA ALA A 245 -12.19 0.98 5.61
C ALA A 245 -13.19 1.97 6.20
N THR A 246 -14.11 1.50 7.05
CA THR A 246 -15.12 2.34 7.68
C THR A 246 -14.49 3.34 8.65
N ILE A 247 -13.56 2.89 9.50
CA ILE A 247 -12.89 3.76 10.47
C ILE A 247 -12.03 4.82 9.77
N GLU A 248 -11.29 4.43 8.74
CA GLU A 248 -10.49 5.37 7.94
C GLU A 248 -11.38 6.38 7.20
N ALA A 249 -12.53 5.96 6.68
CA ALA A 249 -13.51 6.86 6.09
C ALA A 249 -14.07 7.86 7.12
N ILE A 250 -14.33 7.43 8.35
CA ILE A 250 -14.76 8.32 9.44
C ILE A 250 -13.67 9.37 9.72
N PHE A 251 -12.40 8.98 9.82
CA PHE A 251 -11.30 9.94 10.00
C PHE A 251 -11.20 10.93 8.85
N TYR A 252 -11.38 10.48 7.62
CA TYR A 252 -11.37 11.35 6.45
C TYR A 252 -12.51 12.38 6.51
N PHE A 253 -13.77 11.95 6.73
CA PHE A 253 -14.90 12.86 6.79
C PHE A 253 -14.85 13.80 8.00
N ALA A 254 -14.38 13.33 9.16
CA ALA A 254 -14.16 14.17 10.33
C ALA A 254 -13.10 15.25 10.06
N SER A 255 -11.98 14.90 9.42
CA SER A 255 -10.92 15.84 9.05
C SER A 255 -11.42 16.86 8.01
N LEU A 256 -12.19 16.43 7.03
CA LEU A 256 -12.82 17.29 6.02
C LEU A 256 -13.83 18.27 6.68
N GLY A 257 -14.68 17.78 7.58
CA GLY A 257 -15.64 18.59 8.33
C GLY A 257 -14.92 19.67 9.16
N TYR A 258 -13.87 19.28 9.90
CA TYR A 258 -13.05 20.22 10.67
C TYR A 258 -12.41 21.30 9.78
N TYR A 259 -11.86 20.89 8.63
CA TYR A 259 -11.27 21.83 7.67
C TYR A 259 -12.28 22.87 7.16
N ASN A 260 -13.49 22.41 6.81
CA ASN A 260 -14.55 23.29 6.32
C ASN A 260 -15.07 24.27 7.38
N LEU A 261 -15.15 23.83 8.65
CA LEU A 261 -15.54 24.69 9.77
C LEU A 261 -14.50 25.79 10.06
N LYS A 262 -13.21 25.47 9.90
CA LYS A 262 -12.13 26.44 10.16
C LYS A 262 -11.97 27.47 9.03
N ARG A 263 -12.54 27.23 7.86
CA ARG A 263 -12.43 28.10 6.68
C ARG A 263 -13.62 29.09 6.55
N LYS A 264 -14.67 28.88 7.35
CA LYS A 264 -15.75 29.85 7.57
C LYS A 264 -15.37 30.82 8.66
#